data_cca644f9edc8b5a46fe61bf395c132e5
#
_entry.id   cca644f9edc8b5a46fe61bf395c132e5
#
_cell.length_a   1.000
_cell.length_b   1.000
_cell.length_c   1.000
_cell.angle_alpha   90.00
_cell.angle_beta   90.00
_cell.angle_gamma   90.00
#
_symmetry.space_group_name_H-M   'P 1'
#
loop_
_entity.id
_entity.type
_entity.pdbx_description
1 polymer ?
#
loop_
_entity_poly.entity_id
_entity_poly.type
_entity_poly.pdbx_seq_one_letter_code
_entity_poly.pdbx_strand_id
1 'polypeptide(L)'
;LAWAVVDDAFPVQYVATGSTRPLPLQYRISAVWGAHEGSLLLWVLTLGGWTAAVALFSRRLPLDAVARVLGVLGLISVGFTAFVLFTSDPFTRTLPYFPVDGRDLNPLLQDFGLIIHPPMLYMGYVGFSVAFAFAIAALLGGRLDAAWARWSRPWTIIAWAFLGVGITLGSWW
;
A
#
# COMPACT_ATOMS: atom_id res chain seq x y z
N LEU A 1 12.26 2.42 4.36
CA LEU A 1 12.54 0.97 4.33
C LEU A 1 13.28 0.58 3.05
N ALA A 2 12.84 0.99 1.86
CA ALA A 2 13.53 0.67 0.59
C ALA A 2 15.01 1.08 0.60
N TRP A 3 15.32 2.28 1.09
CA TRP A 3 16.70 2.71 1.27
C TRP A 3 17.49 1.78 2.21
N ALA A 4 16.91 1.40 3.35
CA ALA A 4 17.57 0.52 4.32
C ALA A 4 17.89 -0.86 3.72
N VAL A 5 17.01 -1.39 2.87
CA VAL A 5 17.26 -2.68 2.17
C VAL A 5 18.33 -2.56 1.10
N VAL A 6 18.38 -1.47 0.36
CA VAL A 6 19.41 -1.23 -0.68
C VAL A 6 20.78 -0.97 -0.05
N ASP A 7 20.83 -0.32 1.11
CA ASP A 7 22.06 0.05 1.83
C ASP A 7 22.55 -1.03 2.82
N ASP A 8 21.95 -2.23 2.79
CA ASP A 8 22.28 -3.35 3.69
C ASP A 8 22.25 -2.99 5.17
N ALA A 9 21.25 -2.20 5.58
CA ALA A 9 21.11 -1.72 6.95
C ALA A 9 20.64 -2.84 7.92
N PHE A 10 21.48 -3.86 8.17
CA PHE A 10 21.15 -5.00 9.02
C PHE A 10 20.88 -4.69 10.50
N PRO A 11 21.19 -3.50 11.06
CA PRO A 11 20.60 -3.09 12.33
C PRO A 11 19.08 -3.00 12.33
N VAL A 12 18.44 -2.86 11.17
CA VAL A 12 16.98 -2.95 11.01
C VAL A 12 16.59 -4.43 10.91
N GLN A 13 15.78 -4.91 11.86
CA GLN A 13 15.38 -6.32 11.96
C GLN A 13 14.74 -6.83 10.66
N TYR A 14 13.89 -6.03 10.04
CA TYR A 14 13.23 -6.37 8.78
C TYR A 14 14.23 -6.67 7.67
N VAL A 15 15.28 -5.84 7.53
CA VAL A 15 16.35 -6.04 6.54
C VAL A 15 17.14 -7.31 6.85
N ALA A 16 17.52 -7.50 8.12
CA ALA A 16 18.28 -8.65 8.57
C ALA A 16 17.56 -9.99 8.36
N THR A 17 16.23 -9.99 8.32
CA THR A 17 15.42 -11.21 8.20
C THR A 17 14.95 -11.52 6.79
N GLY A 18 15.06 -10.58 5.85
CA GLY A 18 14.50 -10.73 4.50
C GLY A 18 15.40 -10.31 3.35
N SER A 19 16.67 -9.98 3.61
CA SER A 19 17.62 -9.58 2.54
C SER A 19 19.06 -9.96 2.89
N THR A 20 19.85 -10.23 1.86
CA THR A 20 21.29 -10.50 1.94
C THR A 20 22.03 -9.67 0.90
N ARG A 21 23.35 -9.46 1.09
CA ARG A 21 24.21 -8.74 0.12
C ARG A 21 24.23 -9.36 -1.27
N PRO A 22 24.35 -10.69 -1.45
CA PRO A 22 24.37 -11.32 -2.77
C PRO A 22 23.00 -11.33 -3.47
N LEU A 23 21.90 -10.97 -2.81
CA LEU A 23 20.58 -10.96 -3.42
C LEU A 23 20.48 -9.90 -4.54
N PRO A 24 20.00 -10.24 -5.76
CA PRO A 24 19.85 -9.30 -6.86
C PRO A 24 19.01 -8.08 -6.48
N LEU A 25 19.37 -6.89 -6.98
CA LEU A 25 18.78 -5.61 -6.58
C LEU A 25 17.27 -5.58 -6.72
N GLN A 26 16.70 -6.16 -7.78
CA GLN A 26 15.25 -6.21 -7.99
C GLN A 26 14.53 -6.98 -6.87
N TYR A 27 15.12 -8.06 -6.37
CA TYR A 27 14.57 -8.83 -5.25
C TYR A 27 14.82 -8.15 -3.91
N ARG A 28 15.92 -7.43 -3.75
CA ARG A 28 16.16 -6.60 -2.57
C ARG A 28 15.07 -5.51 -2.46
N ILE A 29 14.76 -4.83 -3.56
CA ILE A 29 13.71 -3.81 -3.56
C ILE A 29 12.33 -4.45 -3.31
N SER A 30 12.02 -5.58 -3.94
CA SER A 30 10.72 -6.25 -3.76
C SER A 30 10.59 -6.92 -2.39
N ALA A 31 11.70 -7.26 -1.72
CA ALA A 31 11.69 -7.72 -0.34
C ALA A 31 11.07 -6.70 0.63
N VAL A 32 11.03 -5.40 0.26
CA VAL A 32 10.33 -4.36 1.04
C VAL A 32 8.87 -4.73 1.33
N TRP A 33 8.21 -5.44 0.43
CA TRP A 33 6.83 -5.93 0.62
C TRP A 33 6.72 -7.45 0.69
N GLY A 34 7.85 -8.14 0.81
CA GLY A 34 7.90 -9.60 0.89
C GLY A 34 7.45 -10.19 2.23
N ALA A 35 7.32 -9.37 3.28
CA ALA A 35 6.85 -9.77 4.61
C ALA A 35 5.77 -8.81 5.12
N HIS A 36 5.13 -9.17 6.23
CA HIS A 36 3.93 -8.54 6.76
C HIS A 36 4.07 -7.03 7.01
N GLU A 37 5.13 -6.61 7.71
CA GLU A 37 5.31 -5.22 8.14
C GLU A 37 5.55 -4.29 6.94
N GLY A 38 6.37 -4.72 6.00
CA GLY A 38 6.65 -3.96 4.78
C GLY A 38 5.47 -3.94 3.81
N SER A 39 4.70 -5.02 3.77
CA SER A 39 3.44 -5.12 3.03
C SER A 39 2.41 -4.10 3.51
N LEU A 40 2.25 -3.95 4.84
CA LEU A 40 1.38 -2.94 5.43
C LEU A 40 1.88 -1.51 5.17
N LEU A 41 3.20 -1.31 5.17
CA LEU A 41 3.77 -0.02 4.80
C LEU A 41 3.48 0.34 3.34
N LEU A 42 3.54 -0.63 2.43
CA LEU A 42 3.13 -0.45 1.03
C LEU A 42 1.64 -0.11 0.92
N TRP A 43 0.78 -0.71 1.76
CA TRP A 43 -0.64 -0.36 1.85
C TRP A 43 -0.84 1.11 2.22
N VAL A 44 -0.21 1.58 3.30
CA VAL A 44 -0.30 2.98 3.74
C VAL A 44 0.19 3.95 2.65
N LEU A 45 1.30 3.61 1.98
CA LEU A 45 1.83 4.39 0.86
C LEU A 45 0.82 4.47 -0.31
N THR A 46 0.23 3.34 -0.67
CA THR A 46 -0.76 3.26 -1.75
C THR A 46 -2.03 4.05 -1.39
N LEU A 47 -2.49 3.96 -0.15
CA LEU A 47 -3.63 4.73 0.34
C LEU A 47 -3.34 6.24 0.30
N GLY A 48 -2.13 6.66 0.69
CA GLY A 48 -1.67 8.04 0.54
C GLY A 48 -1.68 8.50 -0.92
N GLY A 49 -1.19 7.66 -1.84
CA GLY A 49 -1.23 7.91 -3.28
C GLY A 49 -2.64 8.11 -3.82
N TRP A 50 -3.58 7.22 -3.46
CA TRP A 50 -4.99 7.36 -3.83
C TRP A 50 -5.63 8.62 -3.24
N THR A 51 -5.33 8.94 -1.98
CA THR A 51 -5.82 10.17 -1.32
C THR A 51 -5.33 11.42 -2.04
N ALA A 52 -4.04 11.46 -2.40
CA ALA A 52 -3.47 12.54 -3.19
C ALA A 52 -4.10 12.64 -4.58
N ALA A 53 -4.32 11.50 -5.25
CA ALA A 53 -5.00 11.46 -6.54
C ALA A 53 -6.44 12.03 -6.45
N VAL A 54 -7.20 11.66 -5.42
CA VAL A 54 -8.54 12.24 -5.19
C VAL A 54 -8.44 13.75 -5.00
N ALA A 55 -7.52 14.25 -4.19
CA ALA A 55 -7.34 15.68 -3.96
C ALA A 55 -7.00 16.44 -5.26
N LEU A 56 -6.18 15.86 -6.13
CA LEU A 56 -5.72 16.48 -7.37
C LEU A 56 -6.77 16.43 -8.48
N PHE A 57 -7.45 15.31 -8.65
CA PHE A 57 -8.33 15.07 -9.80
C PHE A 57 -9.82 15.33 -9.52
N SER A 58 -10.22 15.53 -8.25
CA SER A 58 -11.61 15.84 -7.88
C SER A 58 -11.92 17.34 -7.78
N ARG A 59 -11.06 18.22 -8.28
CA ARG A 59 -11.20 19.70 -8.16
C ARG A 59 -12.49 20.27 -8.77
N ARG A 60 -13.15 19.54 -9.67
CA ARG A 60 -14.41 19.95 -10.31
C ARG A 60 -15.65 19.54 -9.52
N LEU A 61 -15.49 18.79 -8.45
CA LEU A 61 -16.57 18.35 -7.59
C LEU A 61 -16.88 19.41 -6.50
N PRO A 62 -18.09 19.37 -5.91
CA PRO A 62 -18.40 20.25 -4.78
C PRO A 62 -17.40 20.08 -3.64
N LEU A 63 -16.92 21.19 -3.09
CA LEU A 63 -15.88 21.19 -2.04
C LEU A 63 -16.32 20.41 -0.80
N ASP A 64 -17.58 20.49 -0.41
CA ASP A 64 -18.12 19.75 0.72
C ASP A 64 -18.09 18.23 0.52
N ALA A 65 -18.33 17.76 -0.70
CA ALA A 65 -18.24 16.36 -1.04
C ALA A 65 -16.79 15.88 -1.01
N VAL A 66 -15.88 16.62 -1.65
CA VAL A 66 -14.43 16.29 -1.65
C VAL A 66 -13.88 16.30 -0.23
N ALA A 67 -14.22 17.29 0.58
CA ALA A 67 -13.77 17.38 1.98
C ALA A 67 -14.21 16.16 2.80
N ARG A 68 -15.46 15.70 2.64
CA ARG A 68 -15.93 14.48 3.31
C ARG A 68 -15.19 13.22 2.82
N VAL A 69 -14.98 13.07 1.50
CA VAL A 69 -14.22 11.94 0.95
C VAL A 69 -12.80 11.92 1.50
N LEU A 70 -12.10 13.04 1.47
CA LEU A 70 -10.75 13.15 2.03
C LEU A 70 -10.72 12.94 3.54
N GLY A 71 -11.75 13.40 4.27
CA GLY A 71 -11.91 13.14 5.70
C GLY A 71 -12.02 11.65 6.02
N VAL A 72 -12.83 10.91 5.25
CA VAL A 72 -12.98 9.45 5.42
C VAL A 72 -11.67 8.74 5.09
N LEU A 73 -11.01 9.07 3.97
CA LEU A 73 -9.70 8.51 3.62
C LEU A 73 -8.63 8.83 4.69
N GLY A 74 -8.67 10.03 5.25
CA GLY A 74 -7.81 10.44 6.36
C GLY A 74 -8.01 9.58 7.61
N LEU A 75 -9.26 9.30 8.00
CA LEU A 75 -9.58 8.43 9.14
C LEU A 75 -9.09 6.99 8.90
N ILE A 76 -9.28 6.45 7.69
CA ILE A 76 -8.74 5.14 7.31
C ILE A 76 -7.21 5.15 7.41
N SER A 77 -6.55 6.20 6.91
CA SER A 77 -5.10 6.35 6.97
C SER A 77 -4.57 6.41 8.41
N VAL A 78 -5.27 7.12 9.31
CA VAL A 78 -4.94 7.15 10.74
C VAL A 78 -4.99 5.75 11.34
N GLY A 79 -6.06 4.99 11.06
CA GLY A 79 -6.20 3.61 11.56
C GLY A 79 -5.07 2.70 11.11
N PHE A 80 -4.76 2.67 9.80
CA PHE A 80 -3.66 1.85 9.28
C PHE A 80 -2.28 2.31 9.75
N THR A 81 -2.04 3.62 9.81
CA THR A 81 -0.75 4.14 10.31
C THR A 81 -0.55 3.80 11.79
N ALA A 82 -1.60 3.92 12.60
CA ALA A 82 -1.56 3.51 14.00
C ALA A 82 -1.29 2.00 14.14
N PHE A 83 -1.93 1.17 13.31
CA PHE A 83 -1.69 -0.27 13.30
C PHE A 83 -0.23 -0.59 12.95
N VAL A 84 0.33 0.03 11.91
CA VAL A 84 1.75 -0.15 11.54
C VAL A 84 2.65 0.28 12.70
N LEU A 85 2.38 1.43 13.31
CA LEU A 85 3.22 2.00 14.37
C LEU A 85 3.22 1.14 15.64
N PHE A 86 2.08 0.60 16.06
CA PHE A 86 1.94 -0.06 17.37
C PHE A 86 2.03 -1.58 17.31
N THR A 87 1.77 -2.19 16.15
CA THR A 87 1.68 -3.66 16.03
C THR A 87 2.59 -4.27 14.97
N SER A 88 3.07 -3.49 14.00
CA SER A 88 3.79 -4.02 12.83
C SER A 88 4.89 -3.07 12.37
N ASP A 89 5.71 -2.57 13.29
CA ASP A 89 6.77 -1.61 13.00
C ASP A 89 7.90 -2.23 12.16
N PRO A 90 8.06 -1.81 10.88
CA PRO A 90 9.12 -2.32 10.00
C PRO A 90 10.51 -1.73 10.32
N PHE A 91 10.61 -0.80 11.28
CA PHE A 91 11.84 -0.10 11.62
C PHE A 91 12.44 -0.56 12.97
N THR A 92 11.89 -1.61 13.57
CA THR A 92 12.44 -2.23 14.78
C THR A 92 13.92 -2.56 14.59
N ARG A 93 14.77 -2.22 15.57
CA ARG A 93 16.21 -2.41 15.51
C ARG A 93 16.70 -3.47 16.47
N THR A 94 17.73 -4.21 16.04
CA THR A 94 18.40 -5.28 16.83
C THR A 94 19.71 -4.80 17.46
N LEU A 95 19.71 -3.61 18.05
CA LEU A 95 20.89 -3.06 18.70
C LEU A 95 21.05 -3.61 20.14
N PRO A 96 22.30 -3.76 20.67
CA PRO A 96 23.59 -3.42 20.05
C PRO A 96 24.13 -4.52 19.11
N TYR A 97 23.55 -5.70 19.06
CA TYR A 97 24.04 -6.85 18.30
C TYR A 97 23.18 -7.06 17.05
N PHE A 98 23.79 -6.99 15.88
CA PHE A 98 23.16 -7.26 14.60
C PHE A 98 24.06 -8.17 13.74
N PRO A 99 23.51 -8.96 12.80
CA PRO A 99 24.28 -9.87 11.97
C PRO A 99 25.18 -9.10 10.98
N VAL A 100 26.31 -9.70 10.61
CA VAL A 100 27.21 -9.17 9.58
C VAL A 100 26.56 -9.20 8.21
N ASP A 101 25.70 -10.21 7.95
CA ASP A 101 24.85 -10.34 6.75
C ASP A 101 23.47 -10.84 7.20
N GLY A 102 22.43 -10.56 6.38
CA GLY A 102 21.07 -10.95 6.71
C GLY A 102 20.75 -12.39 6.27
N ARG A 103 19.47 -12.76 6.48
CA ARG A 103 18.91 -14.00 5.94
C ARG A 103 18.42 -13.76 4.51
N ASP A 104 18.67 -14.74 3.66
CA ASP A 104 18.20 -14.70 2.29
C ASP A 104 16.67 -14.66 2.22
N LEU A 105 16.16 -13.95 1.22
CA LEU A 105 14.75 -13.96 0.89
C LEU A 105 14.32 -15.40 0.56
N ASN A 106 13.14 -15.78 1.02
CA ASN A 106 12.57 -17.11 0.70
C ASN A 106 12.71 -17.37 -0.82
N PRO A 107 13.33 -18.50 -1.23
CA PRO A 107 13.52 -18.82 -2.65
C PRO A 107 12.25 -18.78 -3.49
N LEU A 108 11.09 -19.12 -2.93
CA LEU A 108 9.79 -19.02 -3.60
C LEU A 108 9.37 -17.56 -3.89
N LEU A 109 9.94 -16.61 -3.16
CA LEU A 109 9.71 -15.18 -3.38
C LEU A 109 10.72 -14.54 -4.32
N GLN A 110 11.79 -15.25 -4.71
CA GLN A 110 12.78 -14.79 -5.68
C GLN A 110 12.27 -15.01 -7.11
N ASP A 111 11.11 -14.44 -7.40
CA ASP A 111 10.37 -14.54 -8.64
C ASP A 111 9.88 -13.17 -9.12
N PHE A 112 9.68 -13.03 -10.42
CA PHE A 112 9.13 -11.81 -11.02
C PHE A 112 7.72 -11.50 -10.49
N GLY A 113 6.97 -12.53 -10.10
CA GLY A 113 5.67 -12.40 -9.46
C GLY A 113 5.72 -11.52 -8.21
N LEU A 114 6.73 -11.69 -7.34
CA LEU A 114 6.89 -10.85 -6.15
C LEU A 114 7.08 -9.36 -6.51
N ILE A 115 7.73 -9.06 -7.63
CA ILE A 115 8.01 -7.68 -8.03
C ILE A 115 6.72 -6.96 -8.42
N ILE A 116 5.83 -7.61 -9.18
CA ILE A 116 4.68 -6.96 -9.83
C ILE A 116 3.35 -7.24 -9.14
N HIS A 117 3.09 -8.51 -8.75
CA HIS A 117 1.78 -8.91 -8.25
C HIS A 117 1.34 -8.12 -7.01
N PRO A 118 2.13 -7.99 -5.92
CA PRO A 118 1.66 -7.29 -4.73
C PRO A 118 1.38 -5.80 -4.98
N PRO A 119 2.24 -5.02 -5.68
CA PRO A 119 1.91 -3.63 -5.99
C PRO A 119 0.62 -3.47 -6.82
N MET A 120 0.39 -4.32 -7.83
CA MET A 120 -0.84 -4.29 -8.62
C MET A 120 -2.06 -4.64 -7.80
N LEU A 121 -1.95 -5.67 -6.95
CA LEU A 121 -3.02 -6.08 -6.05
C LEU A 121 -3.37 -4.95 -5.07
N TYR A 122 -2.38 -4.30 -4.46
CA TYR A 122 -2.60 -3.19 -3.54
C TYR A 122 -3.20 -1.96 -4.24
N MET A 123 -2.72 -1.61 -5.43
CA MET A 123 -3.33 -0.53 -6.22
C MET A 123 -4.83 -0.77 -6.43
N GLY A 124 -5.25 -2.00 -6.69
CA GLY A 124 -6.66 -2.35 -6.82
C GLY A 124 -7.39 -2.42 -5.48
N TYR A 125 -6.89 -3.26 -4.58
CA TYR A 125 -7.55 -3.54 -3.29
C TYR A 125 -7.69 -2.28 -2.42
N VAL A 126 -6.60 -1.55 -2.23
CA VAL A 126 -6.60 -0.28 -1.46
C VAL A 126 -7.36 0.81 -2.21
N GLY A 127 -7.35 0.78 -3.55
CA GLY A 127 -8.10 1.72 -4.39
C GLY A 127 -9.60 1.71 -4.14
N PHE A 128 -10.18 0.59 -3.71
CA PHE A 128 -11.59 0.52 -3.31
C PHE A 128 -11.92 1.34 -2.06
N SER A 129 -10.93 1.73 -1.25
CA SER A 129 -11.13 2.69 -0.16
C SER A 129 -11.67 4.02 -0.68
N VAL A 130 -11.34 4.42 -1.91
CA VAL A 130 -11.87 5.63 -2.54
C VAL A 130 -13.37 5.48 -2.83
N ALA A 131 -13.79 4.36 -3.42
CA ALA A 131 -15.21 4.08 -3.68
C ALA A 131 -16.01 4.05 -2.37
N PHE A 132 -15.46 3.41 -1.34
CA PHE A 132 -16.02 3.40 0.01
C PHE A 132 -16.14 4.81 0.58
N ALA A 133 -15.09 5.63 0.48
CA ALA A 133 -15.10 6.99 0.97
C ALA A 133 -16.15 7.87 0.28
N PHE A 134 -16.34 7.71 -1.04
CA PHE A 134 -17.42 8.38 -1.76
C PHE A 134 -18.80 7.94 -1.28
N ALA A 135 -19.01 6.65 -1.01
CA ALA A 135 -20.28 6.13 -0.48
C ALA A 135 -20.58 6.72 0.92
N ILE A 136 -19.60 6.69 1.83
CA ILE A 136 -19.75 7.27 3.17
C ILE A 136 -19.98 8.78 3.10
N ALA A 137 -19.26 9.50 2.24
CA ALA A 137 -19.45 10.94 2.05
C ALA A 137 -20.86 11.28 1.54
N ALA A 138 -21.44 10.45 0.66
CA ALA A 138 -22.80 10.61 0.16
C ALA A 138 -23.82 10.38 1.29
N LEU A 139 -23.64 9.32 2.09
CA LEU A 139 -24.49 9.03 3.26
C LEU A 139 -24.44 10.18 4.28
N LEU A 140 -23.27 10.66 4.64
CA LEU A 140 -23.08 11.79 5.57
C LEU A 140 -23.66 13.10 5.02
N GLY A 141 -23.69 13.25 3.70
CA GLY A 141 -24.27 14.41 3.02
C GLY A 141 -25.77 14.33 2.78
N GLY A 142 -26.42 13.19 3.05
CA GLY A 142 -27.81 12.94 2.73
C GLY A 142 -28.15 12.98 1.24
N ARG A 143 -27.14 12.82 0.36
CA ARG A 143 -27.27 12.91 -1.11
C ARG A 143 -26.96 11.57 -1.74
N LEU A 144 -27.98 10.72 -1.85
CA LEU A 144 -27.91 9.42 -2.54
C LEU A 144 -28.50 9.53 -3.97
N ASP A 145 -28.08 10.54 -4.69
CA ASP A 145 -28.50 10.81 -6.06
C ASP A 145 -27.52 10.16 -7.09
N ALA A 146 -27.85 10.23 -8.38
CA ALA A 146 -26.99 9.70 -9.43
C ALA A 146 -25.64 10.44 -9.56
N ALA A 147 -25.45 11.58 -8.92
CA ALA A 147 -24.24 12.37 -9.02
C ALA A 147 -23.07 11.70 -8.29
N TRP A 148 -23.27 11.22 -7.05
CA TRP A 148 -22.22 10.54 -6.29
C TRP A 148 -21.75 9.26 -6.99
N ALA A 149 -22.69 8.50 -7.58
CA ALA A 149 -22.36 7.28 -8.35
C ALA A 149 -21.50 7.60 -9.58
N ARG A 150 -21.81 8.72 -10.25
CA ARG A 150 -21.02 9.21 -11.39
C ARG A 150 -19.62 9.66 -10.97
N TRP A 151 -19.48 10.28 -9.81
CA TRP A 151 -18.20 10.75 -9.30
C TRP A 151 -17.29 9.61 -8.81
N SER A 152 -17.87 8.58 -8.17
CA SER A 152 -17.11 7.42 -7.68
C SER A 152 -16.75 6.42 -8.78
N ARG A 153 -17.53 6.37 -9.87
CA ARG A 153 -17.37 5.37 -10.94
C ARG A 153 -15.96 5.29 -11.54
N PRO A 154 -15.29 6.39 -11.94
CA PRO A 154 -13.94 6.30 -12.52
C PRO A 154 -12.94 5.68 -11.53
N TRP A 155 -13.01 6.04 -10.26
CA TRP A 155 -12.16 5.49 -9.20
C TRP A 155 -12.38 3.99 -9.02
N THR A 156 -13.64 3.58 -8.98
CA THR A 156 -14.02 2.16 -8.87
C THR A 156 -13.51 1.35 -10.06
N ILE A 157 -13.66 1.86 -11.28
CA ILE A 157 -13.20 1.17 -12.51
C ILE A 157 -11.67 1.02 -12.51
N ILE A 158 -10.93 2.07 -12.15
CA ILE A 158 -9.47 2.02 -12.12
C ILE A 158 -9.01 1.03 -11.03
N ALA A 159 -9.59 1.09 -9.84
CA ALA A 159 -9.29 0.15 -8.76
C ALA A 159 -9.60 -1.29 -9.16
N TRP A 160 -10.76 -1.52 -9.80
CA TRP A 160 -11.14 -2.84 -10.30
C TRP A 160 -10.19 -3.37 -11.38
N ALA A 161 -9.74 -2.51 -12.29
CA ALA A 161 -8.79 -2.90 -13.33
C ALA A 161 -7.44 -3.35 -12.74
N PHE A 162 -6.90 -2.59 -11.79
CA PHE A 162 -5.69 -2.98 -11.06
C PHE A 162 -5.87 -4.28 -10.28
N LEU A 163 -7.02 -4.44 -9.61
CA LEU A 163 -7.32 -5.65 -8.86
C LEU A 163 -7.41 -6.87 -9.79
N GLY A 164 -8.08 -6.75 -10.93
CA GLY A 164 -8.19 -7.80 -11.93
C GLY A 164 -6.82 -8.24 -12.45
N VAL A 165 -5.96 -7.29 -12.81
CA VAL A 165 -4.57 -7.57 -13.20
C VAL A 165 -3.80 -8.22 -12.05
N GLY A 166 -3.92 -7.68 -10.84
CA GLY A 166 -3.25 -8.23 -9.66
C GLY A 166 -3.65 -9.69 -9.39
N ILE A 167 -4.95 -10.01 -9.41
CA ILE A 167 -5.44 -11.39 -9.22
C ILE A 167 -4.93 -12.31 -10.34
N THR A 168 -4.96 -11.85 -11.59
CA THR A 168 -4.48 -12.64 -12.74
C THR A 168 -2.99 -12.96 -12.58
N LEU A 169 -2.17 -11.98 -12.21
CA LEU A 169 -0.74 -12.18 -11.95
C LEU A 169 -0.50 -13.15 -10.80
N GLY A 170 -1.26 -13.05 -9.71
CA GLY A 170 -1.15 -13.97 -8.58
C GLY A 170 -1.64 -15.38 -8.87
N SER A 171 -2.55 -15.54 -9.83
CA SER A 171 -2.99 -16.88 -10.29
C SER A 171 -1.98 -17.53 -11.21
N TRP A 172 -1.17 -16.73 -11.89
CA TRP A 172 -0.08 -17.19 -12.75
C TRP A 172 1.17 -17.53 -11.93
N TRP A 173 1.47 -16.77 -10.90
CA TRP A 173 2.57 -16.97 -9.94
C TRP A 173 2.26 -18.10 -8.95
#